data_c8964b2a89cfb69bdf52afb6f4fda843
#
_entry.id   c8964b2a89cfb69bdf52afb6f4fda843
#
_cell.length_a   1.000
_cell.length_b   1.000
_cell.length_c   1.000
_cell.angle_alpha   90.00
_cell.angle_beta   90.00
_cell.angle_gamma   90.00
#
_symmetry.space_group_name_H-M   'P 1'
#
loop_
_entity.id
_entity.type
_entity.pdbx_description
1 polymer ?
#
loop_
_entity_poly.entity_id
_entity_poly.type
_entity_poly.pdbx_seq_one_letter_code
_entity_poly.pdbx_strand_id
1 'polypeptide(L)'
;MKISVGLPTHHVDSPDEWCTAKAITEMAQASEAAGADAVFVTDHPAPDVTFMARGGHHALDPFVALTVASTATTSLRLHFNLAILAYRNPFTTAKAIATLDVISNGRVILGTGAGYLAPEFAAVGGDFDQRNDVTDESIRAMKAIWSGEPVTMSGLHFDAVETIALPLPVQQPSPPIWIGGNSNRAIRRSIELADGWNPMPSPARASRMLRTPPIETVEDLARRIGDLRAASEKAGREIPPEVIFTPIGYDLFSGSFPNATQFVDDIAAYSAIGVSALTINLPGTTRSEWIDSVGWLGAEVIANIDS
;
A
#
# COMPACT_ATOMS: atom_id res chain seq x y z
N MET A 1 4.37 -14.98 -8.49
CA MET A 1 4.52 -13.91 -7.45
C MET A 1 4.12 -12.58 -8.07
N LYS A 2 3.23 -11.79 -7.44
CA LYS A 2 2.88 -10.43 -7.91
C LYS A 2 3.95 -9.43 -7.46
N ILE A 3 4.26 -8.42 -8.27
CA ILE A 3 5.24 -7.38 -7.92
C ILE A 3 4.62 -5.99 -8.11
N SER A 4 4.64 -5.20 -7.05
CA SER A 4 4.25 -3.79 -7.04
C SER A 4 5.48 -2.90 -6.90
N VAL A 5 5.69 -1.97 -7.83
CA VAL A 5 6.86 -1.10 -7.91
C VAL A 5 6.53 0.28 -7.36
N GLY A 6 7.37 0.80 -6.47
CA GLY A 6 7.22 2.14 -5.92
C GLY A 6 7.59 3.22 -6.93
N LEU A 7 6.66 4.13 -7.20
CA LEU A 7 6.99 5.35 -7.95
C LEU A 7 7.81 6.28 -7.04
N PRO A 8 8.98 6.77 -7.47
CA PRO A 8 9.87 7.58 -6.63
C PRO A 8 9.37 9.03 -6.45
N THR A 9 8.08 9.19 -6.19
CA THR A 9 7.40 10.48 -5.98
C THR A 9 7.72 11.15 -4.64
N HIS A 10 8.60 10.54 -3.85
CA HIS A 10 9.14 11.11 -2.63
C HIS A 10 10.29 12.10 -2.89
N HIS A 11 10.87 12.12 -4.08
CA HIS A 11 11.90 13.06 -4.50
C HIS A 11 11.30 14.41 -4.92
N VAL A 12 10.56 15.04 -4.00
CA VAL A 12 9.88 16.32 -4.27
C VAL A 12 10.82 17.50 -4.47
N ASP A 13 12.09 17.37 -4.08
CA ASP A 13 13.12 18.38 -4.30
C ASP A 13 13.55 18.50 -5.77
N SER A 14 13.22 17.50 -6.60
CA SER A 14 13.48 17.48 -8.03
C SER A 14 12.18 17.20 -8.80
N PRO A 15 11.18 18.11 -8.71
CA PRO A 15 9.82 17.84 -9.20
C PRO A 15 9.76 17.61 -10.71
N ASP A 16 10.58 18.28 -11.50
CA ASP A 16 10.61 18.09 -12.96
C ASP A 16 11.07 16.68 -13.35
N GLU A 17 11.91 16.08 -12.52
CA GLU A 17 12.43 14.73 -12.73
C GLU A 17 11.42 13.66 -12.30
N TRP A 18 10.70 13.87 -11.17
CA TRP A 18 9.95 12.78 -10.52
C TRP A 18 8.44 13.02 -10.35
N CYS A 19 8.00 14.29 -10.28
CA CYS A 19 6.69 14.62 -9.75
C CYS A 19 5.71 15.19 -10.78
N THR A 20 6.15 15.48 -12.01
CA THR A 20 5.28 15.99 -13.08
C THR A 20 4.37 14.89 -13.62
N ALA A 21 3.25 15.27 -14.24
CA ALA A 21 2.38 14.33 -14.93
C ALA A 21 3.15 13.53 -15.99
N LYS A 22 4.08 14.18 -16.72
CA LYS A 22 4.96 13.50 -17.69
C LYS A 22 5.83 12.44 -17.02
N ALA A 23 6.48 12.77 -15.89
CA ALA A 23 7.34 11.86 -15.17
C ALA A 23 6.56 10.62 -14.68
N ILE A 24 5.40 10.83 -14.04
CA ILE A 24 4.55 9.74 -13.56
C ILE A 24 4.08 8.86 -14.72
N THR A 25 3.69 9.47 -15.86
CA THR A 25 3.28 8.75 -17.07
C THR A 25 4.39 7.84 -17.58
N GLU A 26 5.61 8.38 -17.78
CA GLU A 26 6.75 7.60 -18.30
C GLU A 26 7.13 6.44 -17.35
N MET A 27 7.16 6.68 -16.05
CA MET A 27 7.46 5.65 -15.06
C MET A 27 6.38 4.56 -14.96
N ALA A 28 5.10 4.94 -15.00
CA ALA A 28 3.99 3.98 -14.99
C ALA A 28 3.98 3.11 -16.26
N GLN A 29 4.20 3.70 -17.42
CA GLN A 29 4.29 2.97 -18.70
C GLN A 29 5.49 2.02 -18.74
N ALA A 30 6.64 2.44 -18.22
CA ALA A 30 7.80 1.57 -18.10
C ALA A 30 7.52 0.37 -17.17
N SER A 31 6.83 0.59 -16.05
CA SER A 31 6.44 -0.49 -15.13
C SER A 31 5.46 -1.47 -15.76
N GLU A 32 4.47 -0.97 -16.52
CA GLU A 32 3.52 -1.81 -17.27
C GLU A 32 4.24 -2.64 -18.33
N ALA A 33 5.14 -2.02 -19.11
CA ALA A 33 5.90 -2.69 -20.15
C ALA A 33 6.86 -3.75 -19.60
N ALA A 34 7.38 -3.56 -18.39
CA ALA A 34 8.22 -4.53 -17.70
C ALA A 34 7.44 -5.72 -17.10
N GLY A 35 6.10 -5.69 -17.11
CA GLY A 35 5.25 -6.74 -16.56
C GLY A 35 5.04 -6.65 -15.06
N ALA A 36 5.26 -5.49 -14.44
CA ALA A 36 4.88 -5.28 -13.05
C ALA A 36 3.35 -5.39 -12.86
N ASP A 37 2.91 -5.98 -11.75
CA ASP A 37 1.47 -6.09 -11.44
C ASP A 37 0.85 -4.76 -11.04
N ALA A 38 1.61 -3.92 -10.33
CA ALA A 38 1.14 -2.64 -9.83
C ALA A 38 2.26 -1.62 -9.70
N VAL A 39 1.88 -0.35 -9.64
CA VAL A 39 2.71 0.71 -9.06
C VAL A 39 2.09 1.22 -7.77
N PHE A 40 2.94 1.70 -6.83
CA PHE A 40 2.45 2.27 -5.59
C PHE A 40 3.02 3.65 -5.26
N VAL A 41 2.24 4.38 -4.46
CA VAL A 41 2.60 5.67 -3.86
C VAL A 41 2.28 5.62 -2.37
N THR A 42 3.13 6.26 -1.55
CA THR A 42 2.92 6.42 -0.10
C THR A 42 2.04 7.63 0.21
N ASP A 43 1.65 7.80 1.48
CA ASP A 43 0.75 8.87 1.92
C ASP A 43 1.34 9.62 3.11
N HIS A 44 1.93 10.78 2.85
CA HIS A 44 2.46 11.71 3.86
C HIS A 44 2.05 13.14 3.52
N PRO A 45 0.83 13.57 3.91
CA PRO A 45 0.31 14.88 3.55
C PRO A 45 1.05 16.04 4.22
N ALA A 46 1.56 15.87 5.44
CA ALA A 46 2.23 16.92 6.21
C ALA A 46 3.23 16.35 7.25
N PRO A 47 4.29 15.65 6.82
CA PRO A 47 5.27 15.09 7.74
C PRO A 47 6.01 16.18 8.51
N ASP A 48 6.29 15.95 9.80
CA ASP A 48 6.99 16.91 10.64
C ASP A 48 8.50 16.90 10.42
N VAL A 49 9.15 18.01 10.79
CA VAL A 49 10.60 18.20 10.61
C VAL A 49 11.45 17.16 11.36
N THR A 50 10.93 16.62 12.47
CA THR A 50 11.64 15.60 13.26
C THR A 50 11.65 14.26 12.53
N PHE A 51 10.53 13.89 11.90
CA PHE A 51 10.46 12.72 11.04
C PHE A 51 11.40 12.87 9.84
N MET A 52 11.38 14.02 9.17
CA MET A 52 12.30 14.30 8.04
C MET A 52 13.77 14.21 8.45
N ALA A 53 14.16 14.78 9.58
CA ALA A 53 15.53 14.73 10.10
C ALA A 53 16.03 13.31 10.47
N ARG A 54 15.10 12.36 10.64
CA ARG A 54 15.40 10.96 10.95
C ARG A 54 15.36 10.01 9.75
N GLY A 55 15.43 10.56 8.54
CA GLY A 55 15.35 9.78 7.30
C GLY A 55 13.91 9.52 6.84
N GLY A 56 12.98 10.34 7.27
CA GLY A 56 11.62 10.36 6.72
C GLY A 56 11.62 10.85 5.27
N HIS A 57 10.47 10.74 4.62
CA HIS A 57 10.31 11.16 3.24
C HIS A 57 9.00 11.91 3.02
N HIS A 58 8.97 12.73 2.01
CA HIS A 58 7.74 13.29 1.45
C HIS A 58 7.02 12.27 0.57
N ALA A 59 5.81 12.61 0.16
CA ALA A 59 5.09 11.91 -0.89
C ALA A 59 4.21 12.90 -1.65
N LEU A 60 3.94 12.61 -2.92
CA LEU A 60 2.79 13.22 -3.59
C LEU A 60 1.51 12.63 -3.00
N ASP A 61 0.40 13.39 -3.08
CA ASP A 61 -0.91 12.83 -2.72
C ASP A 61 -1.20 11.59 -3.57
N PRO A 62 -1.43 10.41 -2.97
CA PRO A 62 -1.56 9.16 -3.71
C PRO A 62 -2.80 9.12 -4.62
N PHE A 63 -3.89 9.81 -4.26
CA PHE A 63 -5.09 9.86 -5.11
C PHE A 63 -4.79 10.61 -6.40
N VAL A 64 -4.06 11.71 -6.31
CA VAL A 64 -3.69 12.53 -7.48
C VAL A 64 -2.65 11.80 -8.34
N ALA A 65 -1.58 11.30 -7.74
CA ALA A 65 -0.49 10.64 -8.46
C ALA A 65 -0.95 9.35 -9.17
N LEU A 66 -1.71 8.49 -8.48
CA LEU A 66 -2.23 7.25 -9.06
C LEU A 66 -3.30 7.53 -10.14
N THR A 67 -4.02 8.66 -10.09
CA THR A 67 -4.92 9.04 -11.18
C THR A 67 -4.14 9.32 -12.46
N VAL A 68 -2.99 10.00 -12.39
CA VAL A 68 -2.12 10.19 -13.56
C VAL A 68 -1.63 8.84 -14.10
N ALA A 69 -1.12 7.97 -13.24
CA ALA A 69 -0.68 6.63 -13.64
C ALA A 69 -1.82 5.82 -14.29
N SER A 70 -3.06 5.96 -13.80
CA SER A 70 -4.23 5.25 -14.32
C SER A 70 -4.55 5.59 -15.77
N THR A 71 -4.39 6.86 -16.15
CA THR A 71 -4.66 7.34 -17.50
C THR A 71 -3.55 7.03 -18.50
N ALA A 72 -2.36 6.71 -18.00
CA ALA A 72 -1.17 6.40 -18.78
C ALA A 72 -1.02 4.90 -19.11
N THR A 73 -1.79 4.03 -18.45
CA THR A 73 -1.66 2.56 -18.49
C THR A 73 -3.00 1.88 -18.70
N THR A 74 -3.01 0.61 -19.07
CA THR A 74 -4.22 -0.16 -19.40
C THR A 74 -4.48 -1.34 -18.49
N SER A 75 -3.44 -1.98 -17.96
CA SER A 75 -3.48 -3.19 -17.14
C SER A 75 -2.85 -3.01 -15.75
N LEU A 76 -1.91 -2.08 -15.62
CA LEU A 76 -1.16 -1.83 -14.40
C LEU A 76 -2.09 -1.43 -13.24
N ARG A 77 -2.01 -2.15 -12.12
CA ARG A 77 -2.81 -1.84 -10.94
C ARG A 77 -2.25 -0.64 -10.17
N LEU A 78 -3.11 0.01 -9.40
CA LEU A 78 -2.87 1.28 -8.72
C LEU A 78 -2.94 1.05 -7.22
N HIS A 79 -1.79 0.89 -6.59
CA HIS A 79 -1.69 0.47 -5.20
C HIS A 79 -1.38 1.66 -4.28
N PHE A 80 -2.29 1.95 -3.35
CA PHE A 80 -2.02 2.86 -2.22
C PHE A 80 -1.16 2.10 -1.19
N ASN A 81 0.06 2.54 -0.93
CA ASN A 81 0.94 1.80 -0.01
C ASN A 81 1.62 2.69 1.04
N LEU A 82 0.90 3.18 2.05
CA LEU A 82 -0.49 2.94 2.44
C LEU A 82 -1.25 4.26 2.54
N ALA A 83 -2.52 4.30 2.17
CA ALA A 83 -3.39 5.43 2.51
C ALA A 83 -3.78 5.37 4.00
N ILE A 84 -3.69 6.48 4.71
CA ILE A 84 -4.07 6.54 6.13
C ILE A 84 -5.52 7.01 6.25
N LEU A 85 -6.45 6.06 6.42
CA LEU A 85 -7.89 6.36 6.45
C LEU A 85 -8.27 7.29 7.60
N ALA A 86 -7.55 7.22 8.71
CA ALA A 86 -7.81 8.07 9.87
C ALA A 86 -7.44 9.56 9.66
N TYR A 87 -6.84 9.92 8.54
CA TYR A 87 -6.64 11.32 8.14
C TYR A 87 -7.87 11.93 7.45
N ARG A 88 -8.84 11.11 7.03
CA ARG A 88 -9.87 11.49 6.06
C ARG A 88 -11.26 11.04 6.50
N ASN A 89 -12.28 11.75 6.02
CA ASN A 89 -13.65 11.27 6.16
C ASN A 89 -13.86 10.02 5.27
N PRO A 90 -14.45 8.92 5.77
CA PRO A 90 -14.59 7.67 5.03
C PRO A 90 -15.47 7.79 3.77
N PHE A 91 -16.51 8.63 3.77
CA PHE A 91 -17.39 8.79 2.61
C PHE A 91 -16.72 9.55 1.48
N THR A 92 -15.93 10.61 1.79
CA THR A 92 -15.15 11.31 0.76
C THR A 92 -14.04 10.42 0.22
N THR A 93 -13.41 9.61 1.07
CA THR A 93 -12.39 8.63 0.67
C THR A 93 -13.00 7.53 -0.20
N ALA A 94 -14.14 6.95 0.21
CA ALA A 94 -14.86 5.96 -0.59
C ALA A 94 -15.23 6.49 -1.97
N LYS A 95 -15.66 7.76 -2.06
CA LYS A 95 -15.96 8.43 -3.31
C LYS A 95 -14.73 8.55 -4.21
N ALA A 96 -13.60 8.97 -3.66
CA ALA A 96 -12.36 9.11 -4.42
C ALA A 96 -11.86 7.75 -4.94
N ILE A 97 -11.86 6.72 -4.10
CA ILE A 97 -11.46 5.34 -4.46
C ILE A 97 -12.38 4.79 -5.56
N ALA A 98 -13.71 4.88 -5.39
CA ALA A 98 -14.65 4.40 -6.39
C ALA A 98 -14.51 5.14 -7.73
N THR A 99 -14.24 6.46 -7.69
CA THR A 99 -13.99 7.25 -8.89
C THR A 99 -12.73 6.79 -9.61
N LEU A 100 -11.62 6.60 -8.87
CA LEU A 100 -10.38 6.09 -9.45
C LEU A 100 -10.55 4.66 -10.00
N ASP A 101 -11.32 3.83 -9.30
CA ASP A 101 -11.60 2.46 -9.74
C ASP A 101 -12.37 2.44 -11.06
N VAL A 102 -13.35 3.33 -11.23
CA VAL A 102 -14.08 3.52 -12.50
C VAL A 102 -13.17 4.05 -13.60
N ILE A 103 -12.39 5.12 -13.33
CA ILE A 103 -11.46 5.71 -14.31
C ILE A 103 -10.44 4.67 -14.78
N SER A 104 -9.95 3.83 -13.87
CA SER A 104 -8.96 2.81 -14.15
C SER A 104 -9.54 1.48 -14.66
N ASN A 105 -10.86 1.36 -14.76
CA ASN A 105 -11.54 0.10 -15.11
C ASN A 105 -11.18 -1.05 -14.16
N GLY A 106 -11.32 -0.82 -12.86
CA GLY A 106 -11.19 -1.87 -11.83
C GLY A 106 -9.75 -2.25 -11.46
N ARG A 107 -8.82 -1.29 -11.44
CA ARG A 107 -7.39 -1.56 -11.16
C ARG A 107 -6.89 -1.09 -9.80
N VAL A 108 -7.74 -0.55 -8.95
CA VAL A 108 -7.33 -0.03 -7.63
C VAL A 108 -7.03 -1.16 -6.66
N ILE A 109 -5.98 -0.97 -5.84
CA ILE A 109 -5.69 -1.73 -4.61
C ILE A 109 -5.58 -0.71 -3.47
N LEU A 110 -6.43 -0.84 -2.46
CA LEU A 110 -6.41 0.02 -1.29
C LEU A 110 -5.57 -0.60 -0.17
N GLY A 111 -4.27 -0.33 -0.17
CA GLY A 111 -3.46 -0.57 1.01
C GLY A 111 -3.72 0.52 2.05
N THR A 112 -3.99 0.16 3.29
CA THR A 112 -4.27 1.10 4.37
C THR A 112 -3.64 0.70 5.69
N GLY A 113 -3.31 1.68 6.51
CA GLY A 113 -2.75 1.50 7.85
C GLY A 113 -3.33 2.53 8.83
N ALA A 114 -3.05 2.32 10.12
CA ALA A 114 -3.53 3.24 11.16
C ALA A 114 -2.71 4.54 11.27
N GLY A 115 -1.56 4.62 10.61
CA GLY A 115 -0.63 5.75 10.76
C GLY A 115 0.18 5.72 12.07
N TYR A 116 1.27 6.48 12.11
CA TYR A 116 2.21 6.49 13.24
C TYR A 116 2.77 7.87 13.59
N LEU A 117 2.56 8.90 12.78
CA LEU A 117 3.06 10.26 12.98
C LEU A 117 2.02 11.15 13.66
N ALA A 118 2.09 11.27 14.99
CA ALA A 118 1.14 12.09 15.75
C ALA A 118 1.10 13.57 15.32
N PRO A 119 2.25 14.23 14.98
CA PRO A 119 2.19 15.61 14.47
C PRO A 119 1.45 15.73 13.14
N GLU A 120 1.57 14.75 12.25
CA GLU A 120 0.86 14.72 10.97
C GLU A 120 -0.65 14.57 11.18
N PHE A 121 -1.08 13.72 12.14
CA PHE A 121 -2.49 13.65 12.57
C PHE A 121 -3.02 15.01 13.01
N ALA A 122 -2.28 15.70 13.86
CA ALA A 122 -2.68 17.03 14.34
C ALA A 122 -2.79 18.04 13.18
N ALA A 123 -1.87 18.01 12.23
CA ALA A 123 -1.87 18.90 11.08
C ALA A 123 -3.08 18.71 10.16
N VAL A 124 -3.57 17.48 10.00
CA VAL A 124 -4.75 17.17 9.18
C VAL A 124 -6.08 17.17 9.99
N GLY A 125 -6.03 17.48 11.28
CA GLY A 125 -7.20 17.52 12.16
C GLY A 125 -7.70 16.13 12.61
N GLY A 126 -6.86 15.11 12.50
CA GLY A 126 -7.16 13.75 12.95
C GLY A 126 -6.82 13.52 14.43
N ASP A 127 -7.52 12.59 15.07
CA ASP A 127 -7.23 12.13 16.43
C ASP A 127 -6.27 10.93 16.39
N PHE A 128 -5.02 11.16 16.85
CA PHE A 128 -4.00 10.13 16.85
C PHE A 128 -4.33 8.96 17.81
N ASP A 129 -4.96 9.23 18.94
CA ASP A 129 -5.24 8.19 19.92
C ASP A 129 -6.39 7.27 19.48
N GLN A 130 -7.35 7.82 18.75
CA GLN A 130 -8.47 7.09 18.17
C GLN A 130 -8.16 6.46 16.80
N ARG A 131 -6.98 6.72 16.20
CA ARG A 131 -6.64 6.32 14.82
C ARG A 131 -6.98 4.88 14.46
N ASN A 132 -6.84 3.97 15.41
CA ASN A 132 -7.13 2.55 15.15
C ASN A 132 -8.63 2.27 15.04
N ASP A 133 -9.44 2.89 15.88
CA ASP A 133 -10.90 2.71 15.87
C ASP A 133 -11.49 3.44 14.66
N VAL A 134 -11.00 4.65 14.36
CA VAL A 134 -11.35 5.40 13.14
C VAL A 134 -11.00 4.59 11.88
N THR A 135 -9.86 3.90 11.83
CA THR A 135 -9.51 3.04 10.68
C THR A 135 -10.49 1.87 10.54
N ASP A 136 -10.82 1.20 11.65
CA ASP A 136 -11.74 0.05 11.64
C ASP A 136 -13.14 0.45 11.16
N GLU A 137 -13.68 1.58 11.67
CA GLU A 137 -15.00 2.08 11.25
C GLU A 137 -14.99 2.66 9.84
N SER A 138 -13.89 3.32 9.42
CA SER A 138 -13.75 3.82 8.05
C SER A 138 -13.85 2.69 7.02
N ILE A 139 -13.18 1.58 7.25
CA ILE A 139 -13.28 0.42 6.35
C ILE A 139 -14.72 -0.09 6.28
N ARG A 140 -15.42 -0.18 7.41
CA ARG A 140 -16.83 -0.61 7.43
C ARG A 140 -17.74 0.36 6.70
N ALA A 141 -17.57 1.67 6.93
CA ALA A 141 -18.36 2.71 6.26
C ALA A 141 -18.12 2.73 4.75
N MET A 142 -16.86 2.57 4.32
CA MET A 142 -16.51 2.50 2.89
C MET A 142 -17.13 1.27 2.24
N LYS A 143 -17.04 0.09 2.84
CA LYS A 143 -17.68 -1.12 2.33
C LYS A 143 -19.22 -0.99 2.29
N ALA A 144 -19.81 -0.37 3.30
CA ALA A 144 -21.25 -0.12 3.33
C ALA A 144 -21.68 0.78 2.17
N ILE A 145 -21.02 1.92 1.93
CA ILE A 145 -21.41 2.84 0.86
C ILE A 145 -21.14 2.29 -0.54
N TRP A 146 -20.19 1.38 -0.69
CA TRP A 146 -19.91 0.69 -1.97
C TRP A 146 -20.92 -0.42 -2.30
N SER A 147 -21.81 -0.79 -1.37
CA SER A 147 -22.90 -1.72 -1.67
C SER A 147 -23.93 -1.14 -2.63
N GLY A 148 -24.02 0.20 -2.73
CA GLY A 148 -25.03 0.89 -3.51
C GLY A 148 -26.36 1.10 -2.79
N GLU A 149 -26.52 0.51 -1.61
CA GLU A 149 -27.71 0.67 -0.79
C GLU A 149 -27.63 1.94 0.09
N PRO A 150 -28.77 2.52 0.50
CA PRO A 150 -28.76 3.62 1.45
C PRO A 150 -28.12 3.22 2.79
N VAL A 151 -27.16 4.02 3.25
CA VAL A 151 -26.42 3.80 4.50
C VAL A 151 -26.90 4.76 5.59
N THR A 152 -27.31 4.20 6.72
CA THR A 152 -27.52 4.93 7.97
C THR A 152 -26.54 4.39 8.99
N MET A 153 -25.54 5.21 9.36
CA MET A 153 -24.42 4.79 10.20
C MET A 153 -23.78 5.99 10.87
N SER A 154 -23.54 5.90 12.19
CA SER A 154 -22.78 6.89 12.93
C SER A 154 -21.42 6.34 13.32
N GLY A 155 -20.38 7.16 13.26
CA GLY A 155 -19.01 6.85 13.67
C GLY A 155 -18.42 7.98 14.50
N LEU A 156 -17.13 7.85 14.86
CA LEU A 156 -16.43 8.84 15.68
C LEU A 156 -16.39 10.23 15.04
N HIS A 157 -16.36 10.30 13.69
CA HIS A 157 -16.19 11.56 12.96
C HIS A 157 -17.17 11.71 11.79
N PHE A 158 -18.27 10.97 11.78
CA PHE A 158 -19.32 11.09 10.76
C PHE A 158 -20.68 10.64 11.30
N ASP A 159 -21.73 11.17 10.67
CA ASP A 159 -23.12 10.75 10.90
C ASP A 159 -23.81 10.74 9.52
N ALA A 160 -24.06 9.54 9.02
CA ALA A 160 -24.71 9.33 7.73
C ALA A 160 -26.14 8.85 7.94
N VAL A 161 -27.09 9.50 7.27
CA VAL A 161 -28.52 9.16 7.32
C VAL A 161 -29.03 8.98 5.91
N GLU A 162 -29.45 7.76 5.57
CA GLU A 162 -29.95 7.38 4.24
C GLU A 162 -29.06 7.86 3.07
N THR A 163 -27.73 7.79 3.28
CA THR A 163 -26.74 8.31 2.35
C THR A 163 -26.42 7.27 1.29
N ILE A 164 -26.38 7.69 0.03
CA ILE A 164 -25.88 6.88 -1.10
C ILE A 164 -24.75 7.61 -1.83
N ALA A 165 -23.84 6.87 -2.47
CA ALA A 165 -22.77 7.44 -3.29
C ALA A 165 -22.59 6.67 -4.59
N LEU A 166 -22.58 7.40 -5.70
CA LEU A 166 -22.28 6.90 -7.05
C LEU A 166 -21.10 7.68 -7.63
N PRO A 167 -20.28 7.10 -8.51
CA PRO A 167 -20.41 5.73 -9.02
C PRO A 167 -20.02 4.69 -7.95
N LEU A 168 -20.45 3.46 -8.14
CA LEU A 168 -19.90 2.31 -7.41
C LEU A 168 -18.54 1.93 -8.01
N PRO A 169 -17.66 1.27 -7.26
CA PRO A 169 -16.46 0.66 -7.82
C PRO A 169 -16.81 -0.36 -8.92
N VAL A 170 -15.94 -0.50 -9.91
CA VAL A 170 -16.02 -1.57 -10.91
C VAL A 170 -15.76 -2.92 -10.25
N GLN A 171 -14.79 -2.96 -9.35
CA GLN A 171 -14.45 -4.17 -8.58
C GLN A 171 -15.52 -4.46 -7.53
N GLN A 172 -16.07 -5.68 -7.54
CA GLN A 172 -17.13 -6.09 -6.64
C GLN A 172 -16.64 -7.21 -5.70
N PRO A 173 -17.03 -7.20 -4.42
CA PRO A 173 -17.91 -6.22 -3.74
C PRO A 173 -17.24 -4.88 -3.46
N SER A 174 -15.92 -4.79 -3.60
CA SER A 174 -15.11 -3.58 -3.45
C SER A 174 -13.72 -3.77 -4.07
N PRO A 175 -12.94 -2.70 -4.30
CA PRO A 175 -11.51 -2.84 -4.51
C PRO A 175 -10.87 -3.61 -3.36
N PRO A 176 -9.87 -4.48 -3.62
CA PRO A 176 -9.21 -5.23 -2.56
C PRO A 176 -8.55 -4.28 -1.55
N ILE A 177 -8.74 -4.60 -0.27
CA ILE A 177 -8.20 -3.84 0.86
C ILE A 177 -7.07 -4.63 1.50
N TRP A 178 -5.89 -4.01 1.62
CA TRP A 178 -4.72 -4.60 2.29
C TRP A 178 -4.35 -3.82 3.54
N ILE A 179 -4.17 -4.50 4.66
CA ILE A 179 -3.93 -3.88 5.96
C ILE A 179 -2.45 -3.88 6.30
N GLY A 180 -1.89 -2.69 6.45
CA GLY A 180 -0.51 -2.51 6.88
C GLY A 180 -0.28 -2.64 8.38
N GLY A 181 0.96 -3.01 8.72
CA GLY A 181 1.45 -3.10 10.10
C GLY A 181 1.57 -4.51 10.65
N ASN A 182 2.49 -4.66 11.61
CA ASN A 182 2.92 -5.96 12.14
C ASN A 182 2.20 -6.37 13.42
N SER A 183 1.28 -5.53 13.95
CA SER A 183 0.63 -5.78 15.24
C SER A 183 -0.46 -6.87 15.16
N ASN A 184 -0.79 -7.48 16.30
CA ASN A 184 -1.91 -8.40 16.38
C ASN A 184 -3.25 -7.74 16.01
N ARG A 185 -3.39 -6.41 16.21
CA ARG A 185 -4.57 -5.67 15.77
C ARG A 185 -4.61 -5.58 14.24
N ALA A 186 -3.47 -5.39 13.58
CA ALA A 186 -3.40 -5.39 12.12
C ALA A 186 -3.78 -6.76 11.54
N ILE A 187 -3.27 -7.86 12.12
CA ILE A 187 -3.66 -9.22 11.74
C ILE A 187 -5.18 -9.42 11.92
N ARG A 188 -5.73 -9.09 13.08
CA ARG A 188 -7.18 -9.21 13.31
C ARG A 188 -7.99 -8.38 12.31
N ARG A 189 -7.60 -7.13 12.08
CA ARG A 189 -8.25 -6.23 11.10
C ARG A 189 -8.21 -6.83 9.69
N SER A 190 -7.09 -7.42 9.27
CA SER A 190 -7.00 -8.05 7.96
C SER A 190 -7.93 -9.26 7.83
N ILE A 191 -8.10 -10.04 8.89
CA ILE A 191 -9.02 -11.19 8.92
C ILE A 191 -10.48 -10.75 8.88
N GLU A 192 -10.85 -9.74 9.65
CA GLU A 192 -12.25 -9.32 9.84
C GLU A 192 -12.73 -8.37 8.72
N LEU A 193 -11.86 -7.52 8.19
CA LEU A 193 -12.28 -6.38 7.39
C LEU A 193 -11.62 -6.28 6.01
N ALA A 194 -10.65 -7.13 5.65
CA ALA A 194 -9.83 -6.90 4.47
C ALA A 194 -9.48 -8.19 3.71
N ASP A 195 -8.80 -8.04 2.58
CA ASP A 195 -8.46 -9.12 1.66
C ASP A 195 -6.99 -9.53 1.79
N GLY A 196 -6.14 -8.62 2.29
CA GLY A 196 -4.73 -8.88 2.47
C GLY A 196 -4.15 -8.27 3.74
N TRP A 197 -3.00 -8.80 4.16
CA TRP A 197 -2.15 -8.28 5.23
C TRP A 197 -0.80 -7.87 4.64
N ASN A 198 -0.43 -6.61 4.84
CA ASN A 198 0.77 -5.98 4.32
C ASN A 198 1.69 -5.57 5.49
N PRO A 199 2.37 -6.51 6.16
CA PRO A 199 3.39 -6.20 7.14
C PRO A 199 4.60 -5.56 6.47
N MET A 200 5.42 -4.87 7.26
CA MET A 200 6.63 -4.23 6.76
C MET A 200 7.86 -4.76 7.50
N PRO A 201 9.02 -4.87 6.85
CA PRO A 201 10.28 -5.09 7.55
C PRO A 201 10.49 -3.94 8.53
N SER A 202 10.82 -4.25 9.77
CA SER A 202 10.97 -3.26 10.82
C SER A 202 12.05 -3.72 11.79
N PRO A 203 13.21 -3.05 11.83
CA PRO A 203 14.24 -3.36 12.81
C PRO A 203 13.75 -2.97 14.21
N ALA A 204 14.19 -3.73 15.22
CA ALA A 204 13.80 -3.51 16.63
C ALA A 204 14.08 -2.08 17.10
N ARG A 205 15.15 -1.45 16.60
CA ARG A 205 15.49 -0.04 16.88
C ARG A 205 14.43 0.96 16.41
N ALA A 206 13.72 0.66 15.32
CA ALA A 206 12.68 1.53 14.75
C ALA A 206 11.28 1.23 15.29
N SER A 207 11.10 0.10 15.98
CA SER A 207 9.81 -0.41 16.46
C SER A 207 9.01 0.61 17.29
N ARG A 208 9.70 1.41 18.13
CA ARG A 208 9.05 2.45 18.95
C ARG A 208 8.54 3.61 18.10
N MET A 209 9.30 4.04 17.09
CA MET A 209 8.93 5.15 16.20
C MET A 209 7.78 4.72 15.29
N LEU A 210 7.89 3.56 14.70
CA LEU A 210 6.89 3.00 13.77
C LEU A 210 5.65 2.42 14.50
N ARG A 211 5.71 2.33 15.85
CA ARG A 211 4.65 1.77 16.70
C ARG A 211 4.15 0.40 16.23
N THR A 212 5.07 -0.43 15.75
CA THR A 212 4.79 -1.76 15.19
C THR A 212 5.84 -2.76 15.69
N PRO A 213 5.48 -4.03 15.96
CA PRO A 213 6.45 -5.07 16.30
C PRO A 213 7.51 -5.26 15.19
N PRO A 214 8.74 -5.60 15.55
CA PRO A 214 9.80 -5.84 14.58
C PRO A 214 9.53 -7.09 13.74
N ILE A 215 9.99 -7.06 12.49
CA ILE A 215 10.19 -8.20 11.59
C ILE A 215 11.56 -7.97 10.94
N GLU A 216 12.57 -8.71 11.40
CA GLU A 216 13.96 -8.50 11.03
C GLU A 216 14.51 -9.63 10.14
N THR A 217 13.85 -10.80 10.15
CA THR A 217 14.24 -11.96 9.36
C THR A 217 13.05 -12.60 8.65
N VAL A 218 13.36 -13.49 7.70
CA VAL A 218 12.33 -14.27 6.98
C VAL A 218 11.62 -15.21 7.96
N GLU A 219 12.32 -15.72 8.98
CA GLU A 219 11.75 -16.58 10.03
C GLU A 219 10.77 -15.79 10.92
N ASP A 220 11.07 -14.53 11.22
CA ASP A 220 10.12 -13.65 11.92
C ASP A 220 8.82 -13.49 11.12
N LEU A 221 8.96 -13.23 9.82
CA LEU A 221 7.81 -13.13 8.93
C LEU A 221 7.04 -14.45 8.84
N ALA A 222 7.73 -15.57 8.66
CA ALA A 222 7.11 -16.90 8.60
C ALA A 222 6.30 -17.22 9.86
N ARG A 223 6.85 -16.90 11.05
CA ARG A 223 6.14 -17.04 12.33
C ARG A 223 4.87 -16.18 12.33
N ARG A 224 4.94 -14.91 11.90
CA ARG A 224 3.78 -14.02 11.87
C ARG A 224 2.73 -14.44 10.85
N ILE A 225 3.13 -15.05 9.72
CA ILE A 225 2.20 -15.68 8.76
C ILE A 225 1.52 -16.89 9.41
N GLY A 226 2.25 -17.66 10.21
CA GLY A 226 1.68 -18.73 11.03
C GLY A 226 0.60 -18.22 11.99
N ASP A 227 0.86 -17.11 12.70
CA ASP A 227 -0.13 -16.45 13.57
C ASP A 227 -1.38 -16.00 12.79
N LEU A 228 -1.20 -15.40 11.59
CA LEU A 228 -2.29 -15.00 10.71
C LEU A 228 -3.17 -16.19 10.32
N ARG A 229 -2.56 -17.30 9.90
CA ARG A 229 -3.27 -18.51 9.47
C ARG A 229 -4.06 -19.12 10.62
N ALA A 230 -3.43 -19.30 11.79
CA ALA A 230 -4.08 -19.83 12.98
C ALA A 230 -5.24 -18.94 13.47
N ALA A 231 -5.06 -17.60 13.41
CA ALA A 231 -6.13 -16.68 13.77
C ALA A 231 -7.28 -16.67 12.74
N SER A 232 -6.99 -16.86 11.44
CA SER A 232 -7.99 -16.98 10.38
C SER A 232 -8.84 -18.24 10.58
N GLU A 233 -8.22 -19.38 10.83
CA GLU A 233 -8.90 -20.65 11.12
C GLU A 233 -9.81 -20.52 12.34
N LYS A 234 -9.30 -19.92 13.43
CA LYS A 234 -10.08 -19.67 14.65
C LYS A 234 -11.28 -18.76 14.41
N ALA A 235 -11.16 -17.81 13.47
CA ALA A 235 -12.25 -16.91 13.07
C ALA A 235 -13.23 -17.56 12.07
N GLY A 236 -13.00 -18.79 11.64
CA GLY A 236 -13.82 -19.49 10.63
C GLY A 236 -13.63 -18.95 9.20
N ARG A 237 -12.51 -18.27 8.94
CA ARG A 237 -12.20 -17.77 7.59
C ARG A 237 -11.44 -18.82 6.80
N GLU A 238 -12.11 -19.45 5.82
CA GLU A 238 -11.56 -20.55 5.01
C GLU A 238 -10.31 -20.13 4.22
N ILE A 239 -10.34 -18.93 3.61
CA ILE A 239 -9.24 -18.38 2.85
C ILE A 239 -8.59 -17.27 3.66
N PRO A 240 -7.38 -17.46 4.22
CA PRO A 240 -6.66 -16.42 4.92
C PRO A 240 -6.40 -15.20 4.01
N PRO A 241 -6.22 -13.99 4.59
CA PRO A 241 -5.78 -12.83 3.82
C PRO A 241 -4.51 -13.10 3.03
N GLU A 242 -4.41 -12.54 1.81
CA GLU A 242 -3.15 -12.52 1.05
C GLU A 242 -2.04 -11.87 1.89
N VAL A 243 -0.79 -12.27 1.70
CA VAL A 243 0.36 -11.66 2.38
C VAL A 243 1.17 -10.88 1.38
N ILE A 244 1.29 -9.58 1.63
CA ILE A 244 2.06 -8.64 0.84
C ILE A 244 3.26 -8.19 1.69
N PHE A 245 4.45 -8.16 1.15
CA PHE A 245 5.64 -7.82 1.92
C PHE A 245 6.66 -7.02 1.11
N THR A 246 7.37 -6.11 1.76
CA THR A 246 8.59 -5.52 1.22
C THR A 246 9.75 -6.42 1.62
N PRO A 247 10.53 -6.99 0.69
CA PRO A 247 11.65 -7.86 1.06
C PRO A 247 12.65 -7.16 1.99
N ILE A 248 13.20 -7.90 2.92
CA ILE A 248 14.17 -7.37 3.88
C ILE A 248 15.46 -7.00 3.13
N GLY A 249 15.95 -5.78 3.33
CA GLY A 249 17.13 -5.25 2.63
C GLY A 249 16.84 -4.60 1.27
N TYR A 250 15.58 -4.57 0.83
CA TYR A 250 15.12 -3.96 -0.45
C TYR A 250 14.32 -2.68 -0.23
N ASP A 251 14.57 -2.01 0.86
CA ASP A 251 13.85 -0.76 1.19
C ASP A 251 14.43 0.45 0.44
N LEU A 252 13.71 1.55 0.49
CA LEU A 252 14.06 2.85 -0.13
C LEU A 252 15.45 3.37 0.27
N PHE A 253 16.05 2.83 1.34
CA PHE A 253 17.24 3.39 1.98
C PHE A 253 18.45 2.48 1.91
N SER A 254 18.31 1.26 1.39
CA SER A 254 19.36 0.24 1.44
C SER A 254 20.50 0.49 0.46
N GLY A 255 20.34 1.34 -0.55
CA GLY A 255 21.42 1.78 -1.47
C GLY A 255 22.09 0.67 -2.30
N SER A 256 21.74 -0.58 -2.08
CA SER A 256 22.22 -1.73 -2.85
C SER A 256 21.03 -2.58 -3.28
N PHE A 257 20.98 -2.90 -4.57
CA PHE A 257 19.98 -3.81 -5.10
C PHE A 257 20.66 -5.15 -5.41
N PRO A 258 20.05 -6.30 -5.13
CA PRO A 258 20.66 -7.60 -5.41
C PRO A 258 20.84 -7.82 -6.91
N ASN A 259 21.69 -8.80 -7.28
CA ASN A 259 21.67 -9.30 -8.64
C ASN A 259 20.40 -10.13 -8.91
N ALA A 260 20.09 -10.37 -10.18
CA ALA A 260 18.86 -11.03 -10.58
C ALA A 260 18.70 -12.44 -9.97
N THR A 261 19.76 -13.25 -9.96
CA THR A 261 19.73 -14.60 -9.39
C THR A 261 19.35 -14.57 -7.93
N GLN A 262 20.00 -13.72 -7.13
CA GLN A 262 19.68 -13.57 -5.71
C GLN A 262 18.23 -13.09 -5.51
N PHE A 263 17.75 -12.18 -6.35
CA PHE A 263 16.38 -11.68 -6.20
C PHE A 263 15.34 -12.77 -6.54
N VAL A 264 15.57 -13.57 -7.59
CA VAL A 264 14.70 -14.71 -7.91
C VAL A 264 14.69 -15.74 -6.78
N ASP A 265 15.86 -16.05 -6.20
CA ASP A 265 15.97 -16.94 -5.04
C ASP A 265 15.21 -16.40 -3.83
N ASP A 266 15.34 -15.10 -3.53
CA ASP A 266 14.62 -14.44 -2.45
C ASP A 266 13.10 -14.47 -2.69
N ILE A 267 12.63 -14.23 -3.91
CA ILE A 267 11.22 -14.35 -4.30
C ILE A 267 10.71 -15.77 -4.02
N ALA A 268 11.47 -16.78 -4.39
CA ALA A 268 11.12 -18.18 -4.14
C ALA A 268 11.02 -18.48 -2.64
N ALA A 269 11.96 -17.95 -1.84
CA ALA A 269 11.95 -18.10 -0.39
C ALA A 269 10.72 -17.42 0.25
N TYR A 270 10.37 -16.20 -0.16
CA TYR A 270 9.15 -15.52 0.31
C TYR A 270 7.87 -16.25 -0.12
N SER A 271 7.82 -16.75 -1.35
CA SER A 271 6.70 -17.56 -1.86
C SER A 271 6.50 -18.82 -1.01
N ALA A 272 7.58 -19.52 -0.67
CA ALA A 272 7.55 -20.76 0.10
C ALA A 272 6.92 -20.59 1.50
N ILE A 273 7.08 -19.43 2.13
CA ILE A 273 6.44 -19.13 3.42
C ILE A 273 5.01 -18.59 3.29
N GLY A 274 4.56 -18.27 2.05
CA GLY A 274 3.19 -17.87 1.74
C GLY A 274 2.99 -16.39 1.50
N VAL A 275 4.05 -15.66 1.14
CA VAL A 275 3.92 -14.31 0.57
C VAL A 275 3.39 -14.43 -0.85
N SER A 276 2.39 -13.63 -1.22
CA SER A 276 1.72 -13.65 -2.52
C SER A 276 2.05 -12.45 -3.40
N ALA A 277 2.50 -11.35 -2.79
CA ALA A 277 2.91 -10.15 -3.51
C ALA A 277 4.06 -9.44 -2.80
N LEU A 278 4.94 -8.82 -3.57
CA LEU A 278 6.02 -7.99 -3.07
C LEU A 278 5.80 -6.51 -3.43
N THR A 279 6.19 -5.63 -2.51
CA THR A 279 6.35 -4.20 -2.78
C THR A 279 7.84 -3.88 -2.81
N ILE A 280 8.33 -3.29 -3.89
CA ILE A 280 9.76 -3.02 -4.07
C ILE A 280 9.99 -1.58 -4.50
N ASN A 281 11.11 -1.01 -4.07
CA ASN A 281 11.60 0.27 -4.56
C ASN A 281 12.87 0.01 -5.37
N LEU A 282 12.90 0.52 -6.58
CA LEU A 282 14.02 0.33 -7.49
C LEU A 282 15.02 1.49 -7.37
N PRO A 283 16.32 1.23 -7.58
CA PRO A 283 17.33 2.28 -7.57
C PRO A 283 17.25 3.14 -8.83
N GLY A 284 17.73 4.37 -8.72
CA GLY A 284 17.89 5.34 -9.79
C GLY A 284 18.07 6.72 -9.21
N THR A 285 19.07 7.46 -9.66
CA THR A 285 19.32 8.85 -9.29
C THR A 285 18.69 9.82 -10.27
N THR A 286 18.32 9.31 -11.45
CA THR A 286 17.54 9.98 -12.48
C THR A 286 16.37 9.09 -12.91
N ARG A 287 15.33 9.70 -13.51
CA ARG A 287 14.18 8.95 -14.06
C ARG A 287 14.63 7.94 -15.12
N SER A 288 15.61 8.28 -15.96
CA SER A 288 16.15 7.37 -16.96
C SER A 288 16.77 6.13 -16.30
N GLU A 289 17.65 6.31 -15.31
CA GLU A 289 18.26 5.19 -14.57
C GLU A 289 17.20 4.34 -13.84
N TRP A 290 16.16 4.97 -13.28
CA TRP A 290 15.07 4.25 -12.66
C TRP A 290 14.27 3.42 -13.67
N ILE A 291 14.00 3.97 -14.87
CA ILE A 291 13.34 3.26 -15.97
C ILE A 291 14.20 2.09 -16.44
N ASP A 292 15.53 2.27 -16.53
CA ASP A 292 16.47 1.19 -16.85
C ASP A 292 16.41 0.07 -15.79
N SER A 293 16.31 0.44 -14.50
CA SER A 293 16.14 -0.53 -13.41
C SER A 293 14.80 -1.27 -13.48
N VAL A 294 13.72 -0.62 -13.91
CA VAL A 294 12.42 -1.26 -14.19
C VAL A 294 12.53 -2.23 -15.36
N GLY A 295 13.22 -1.83 -16.45
CA GLY A 295 13.48 -2.70 -17.59
C GLY A 295 14.27 -3.95 -17.20
N TRP A 296 15.31 -3.79 -16.39
CA TRP A 296 16.08 -4.89 -15.81
C TRP A 296 15.19 -5.82 -14.96
N LEU A 297 14.33 -5.26 -14.08
CA LEU A 297 13.39 -6.05 -13.28
C LEU A 297 12.50 -6.94 -14.17
N GLY A 298 11.98 -6.39 -15.26
CA GLY A 298 11.14 -7.12 -16.21
C GLY A 298 11.89 -8.27 -16.89
N ALA A 299 13.05 -7.96 -17.46
CA ALA A 299 13.81 -8.90 -18.26
C ALA A 299 14.50 -10.01 -17.44
N GLU A 300 15.09 -9.64 -16.30
CA GLU A 300 15.97 -10.53 -15.54
C GLU A 300 15.27 -11.18 -14.33
N VAL A 301 14.17 -10.60 -13.85
CA VAL A 301 13.49 -11.10 -12.66
C VAL A 301 12.07 -11.58 -13.00
N ILE A 302 11.18 -10.70 -13.48
CA ILE A 302 9.77 -11.07 -13.70
C ILE A 302 9.65 -12.20 -14.72
N ALA A 303 10.40 -12.14 -15.82
CA ALA A 303 10.41 -13.20 -16.84
C ALA A 303 10.92 -14.57 -16.33
N ASN A 304 11.57 -14.62 -15.17
CA ASN A 304 12.16 -15.81 -14.59
C ASN A 304 11.46 -16.33 -13.32
N ILE A 305 10.42 -15.66 -12.83
CA ILE A 305 9.70 -16.08 -11.61
C ILE A 305 8.78 -17.28 -11.88
N ASP A 306 8.23 -17.39 -13.08
CA ASP A 306 7.24 -18.40 -13.44
C ASP A 306 7.86 -19.58 -14.27
N SER A 307 9.17 -19.60 -14.42
CA SER A 307 9.90 -20.69 -15.08
C SER A 307 10.42 -21.69 -14.05
#